data_865b60090c8f51429b41631318454428
#
_entry.id   865b60090c8f51429b41631318454428
#
_cell.length_a   1.000
_cell.length_b   1.000
_cell.length_c   1.000
_cell.angle_alpha   90.00
_cell.angle_beta   90.00
_cell.angle_gamma   90.00
#
_symmetry.space_group_name_H-M   'P 1'
#
loop_
_entity.id
_entity.type
_entity.pdbx_description
1 polymer ?
#
loop_
_entity_poly.entity_id
_entity_poly.type
_entity_poly.pdbx_seq_one_letter_code
_entity_poly.pdbx_strand_id
1 'polypeptide(L)'
;MKRILFLLSIYLCAQSFTFATTIVTISDPETWKYTELSKYQGQTVQFDVPFYVCNNYSGITISPRRIYQPTNQAFPLSQAYNSLLSLNALGTIKLSNVSGYHRLGERLHNLVVKVNSSNSVSLVSCDWRGNTRTELEKGYDTQVVKQRGEPSVIVCCMNLEYYLVENLGGDMGANNYSEHQKQRAKVSKALAKINADLYGFVEIEQGQSALAEIANDLSKNTGKHYTYINDGGSASGTYTKSGFVYCSDVLEPYGKLRENNTGVQNRKKTQAFVEKSTGEKFLFSVNHFKAKSGKGYGDNADQGDGQGSYNGDRVKEANSLLDYYERDCNFYNDSDILIMGDLNAYAMEDPITVLREGGMIDLHRTFHADSSYSYVYRGQIGYLDHALCNTTLYPQVTGMVAYHINSDESDSYTYDKSNDQTMFRCSDHDPIIVGLRLDSTLTYTPEIANPKMEIYYADNCPHIRHAEGGYYIVYQWDGQIVKQQAITNIEEAITGLRQGLYIINVYGQGTCLKTKIIVP
;
A
#
# COMPACT_ATOMS: atom_id res chain seq x y z
N MET A 1 80.20 11.32 -44.56
CA MET A 1 79.49 10.08 -44.10
C MET A 1 78.31 10.49 -43.21
N LYS A 2 77.14 10.59 -43.79
CA LYS A 2 75.89 10.90 -43.08
C LYS A 2 75.08 9.61 -42.91
N ARG A 3 74.82 9.19 -41.66
CA ARG A 3 73.94 8.07 -41.34
C ARG A 3 72.50 8.56 -41.33
N ILE A 4 71.67 7.98 -42.18
CA ILE A 4 70.24 8.18 -42.23
C ILE A 4 69.64 7.14 -41.30
N LEU A 5 68.92 7.62 -40.22
CA LEU A 5 68.15 6.80 -39.35
C LEU A 5 66.75 6.73 -39.95
N PHE A 6 66.31 5.52 -40.32
CA PHE A 6 64.89 5.27 -40.68
C PHE A 6 64.12 4.97 -39.40
N LEU A 7 63.20 5.88 -39.00
CA LEU A 7 62.23 5.64 -37.98
C LEU A 7 60.99 5.02 -38.64
N LEU A 8 60.75 3.73 -38.37
CA LEU A 8 59.52 3.04 -38.74
C LEU A 8 58.52 3.34 -37.66
N SER A 9 57.59 4.24 -37.91
CA SER A 9 56.36 4.44 -37.06
C SER A 9 55.33 3.38 -37.37
N ILE A 10 55.20 2.39 -36.46
CA ILE A 10 54.11 1.42 -36.50
C ILE A 10 52.86 2.14 -35.97
N TYR A 11 51.97 2.51 -36.88
CA TYR A 11 50.59 2.94 -36.54
C TYR A 11 49.82 1.67 -36.14
N LEU A 12 49.70 1.43 -34.83
CA LEU A 12 48.68 0.48 -34.32
C LEU A 12 47.31 1.14 -34.47
N CYS A 13 46.62 0.79 -35.53
CA CYS A 13 45.21 1.08 -35.66
C CYS A 13 44.46 0.21 -34.63
N ALA A 14 44.20 0.75 -33.44
CA ALA A 14 43.24 0.15 -32.52
C ALA A 14 41.85 0.27 -33.16
N GLN A 15 41.45 -0.74 -33.93
CA GLN A 15 40.05 -0.87 -34.31
C GLN A 15 39.25 -1.17 -33.03
N SER A 16 38.58 -0.15 -32.53
CA SER A 16 37.53 -0.33 -31.54
C SER A 16 36.41 -1.12 -32.21
N PHE A 17 36.39 -2.44 -32.01
CA PHE A 17 35.23 -3.24 -32.33
C PHE A 17 34.11 -2.83 -31.39
N THR A 18 33.30 -1.86 -31.78
CA THR A 18 32.00 -1.64 -31.20
C THR A 18 31.11 -2.82 -31.62
N PHE A 19 31.05 -3.85 -30.79
CA PHE A 19 30.03 -4.87 -30.97
C PHE A 19 28.70 -4.15 -30.85
N ALA A 20 27.88 -4.20 -31.92
CA ALA A 20 26.51 -3.69 -31.86
C ALA A 20 25.79 -4.44 -30.76
N THR A 21 25.41 -3.73 -29.71
CA THR A 21 24.65 -4.32 -28.59
C THR A 21 23.30 -4.75 -29.12
N THR A 22 22.94 -6.01 -28.95
CA THR A 22 21.61 -6.52 -29.35
C THR A 22 20.54 -5.82 -28.54
N ILE A 23 19.57 -5.19 -29.20
CA ILE A 23 18.41 -4.59 -28.53
C ILE A 23 17.37 -5.67 -28.27
N VAL A 24 16.93 -5.78 -27.04
CA VAL A 24 15.80 -6.63 -26.63
C VAL A 24 14.56 -5.74 -26.52
N THR A 25 13.64 -5.94 -27.44
CA THR A 25 12.36 -5.23 -27.47
C THR A 25 11.36 -5.96 -26.57
N ILE A 26 10.79 -5.23 -25.62
CA ILE A 26 9.71 -5.68 -24.74
C ILE A 26 8.42 -5.03 -25.22
N SER A 27 7.60 -5.79 -25.94
CA SER A 27 6.35 -5.28 -26.53
C SER A 27 5.30 -4.92 -25.49
N ASP A 28 5.28 -5.64 -24.36
CA ASP A 28 4.36 -5.39 -23.26
C ASP A 28 5.06 -5.64 -21.91
N PRO A 29 5.47 -4.58 -21.21
CA PRO A 29 6.07 -4.70 -19.87
C PRO A 29 5.19 -5.42 -18.85
N GLU A 30 3.86 -5.29 -18.93
CA GLU A 30 2.93 -5.83 -17.94
C GLU A 30 2.84 -7.36 -18.00
N THR A 31 3.05 -7.96 -19.16
CA THR A 31 3.00 -9.42 -19.35
C THR A 31 4.38 -10.07 -19.51
N TRP A 32 5.46 -9.28 -19.49
CA TRP A 32 6.81 -9.76 -19.70
C TRP A 32 7.24 -10.84 -18.69
N LYS A 33 8.02 -11.82 -19.19
CA LYS A 33 8.59 -12.94 -18.41
C LYS A 33 10.07 -13.09 -18.66
N TYR A 34 10.85 -13.32 -17.62
CA TYR A 34 12.29 -13.50 -17.72
C TYR A 34 12.70 -14.69 -18.60
N THR A 35 11.81 -15.66 -18.83
CA THR A 35 12.08 -16.82 -19.71
C THR A 35 12.42 -16.42 -21.14
N GLU A 36 12.00 -15.22 -21.56
CA GLU A 36 12.34 -14.65 -22.88
C GLU A 36 13.84 -14.37 -23.03
N LEU A 37 14.59 -14.27 -21.94
CA LEU A 37 16.03 -14.03 -21.96
C LEU A 37 16.87 -15.27 -22.27
N SER A 38 16.31 -16.46 -22.23
CA SER A 38 17.03 -17.72 -22.46
C SER A 38 17.80 -17.75 -23.77
N LYS A 39 17.24 -17.15 -24.83
CA LYS A 39 17.85 -17.05 -26.16
C LYS A 39 19.07 -16.12 -26.24
N TYR A 40 19.28 -15.27 -25.23
CA TYR A 40 20.38 -14.31 -25.17
C TYR A 40 21.48 -14.72 -24.15
N GLN A 41 21.43 -15.92 -23.60
CA GLN A 41 22.41 -16.37 -22.60
C GLN A 41 23.85 -16.20 -23.10
N GLY A 42 24.70 -15.60 -22.26
CA GLY A 42 26.11 -15.29 -22.57
C GLY A 42 26.31 -13.99 -23.37
N GLN A 43 25.25 -13.40 -23.91
CA GLN A 43 25.31 -12.17 -24.71
C GLN A 43 25.20 -10.91 -23.83
N THR A 44 25.67 -9.80 -24.36
CA THR A 44 25.38 -8.45 -23.83
C THR A 44 24.26 -7.85 -24.64
N VAL A 45 23.21 -7.42 -23.93
CA VAL A 45 21.98 -6.87 -24.54
C VAL A 45 21.60 -5.55 -23.90
N GLN A 46 20.85 -4.74 -24.64
CA GLN A 46 20.22 -3.51 -24.16
C GLN A 46 18.72 -3.66 -24.23
N PHE A 47 18.01 -3.25 -23.16
CA PHE A 47 16.56 -3.19 -23.18
C PHE A 47 16.07 -1.84 -23.71
N ASP A 48 14.96 -1.87 -24.45
CA ASP A 48 14.31 -0.67 -25.02
C ASP A 48 13.33 0.01 -24.05
N VAL A 49 13.02 -0.65 -22.91
CA VAL A 49 12.17 -0.12 -21.83
C VAL A 49 12.96 0.00 -20.53
N PRO A 50 12.58 0.93 -19.62
CA PRO A 50 13.19 0.99 -18.29
C PRO A 50 12.77 -0.18 -17.42
N PHE A 51 13.61 -0.57 -16.49
CA PHE A 51 13.32 -1.54 -15.44
C PHE A 51 13.22 -0.85 -14.08
N TYR A 52 12.42 -1.42 -13.18
CA TYR A 52 12.26 -0.98 -11.79
C TYR A 52 13.03 -1.90 -10.85
N VAL A 53 13.62 -1.34 -9.81
CA VAL A 53 14.06 -2.12 -8.65
C VAL A 53 12.82 -2.65 -7.93
N CYS A 54 12.69 -3.97 -7.83
CA CYS A 54 11.56 -4.64 -7.18
C CYS A 54 11.91 -5.23 -5.81
N ASN A 55 13.18 -5.56 -5.57
CA ASN A 55 13.67 -6.04 -4.28
C ASN A 55 15.10 -5.54 -4.06
N ASN A 56 15.40 -5.16 -2.80
CA ASN A 56 16.72 -4.66 -2.37
C ASN A 56 17.13 -5.23 -0.98
N TYR A 57 16.47 -6.28 -0.50
CA TYR A 57 16.77 -6.88 0.82
C TYR A 57 18.00 -7.82 0.77
N SER A 58 17.99 -8.84 -0.05
CA SER A 58 19.08 -9.83 -0.16
C SER A 58 19.74 -9.84 -1.53
N GLY A 59 19.85 -8.68 -2.13
CA GLY A 59 20.29 -8.47 -3.51
C GLY A 59 19.23 -7.76 -4.31
N ILE A 60 19.60 -7.28 -5.49
CA ILE A 60 18.69 -6.51 -6.34
C ILE A 60 17.98 -7.43 -7.30
N THR A 61 16.65 -7.35 -7.35
CA THR A 61 15.85 -7.86 -8.46
C THR A 61 15.15 -6.72 -9.19
N ILE A 62 15.03 -6.86 -10.49
CA ILE A 62 14.44 -5.85 -11.37
C ILE A 62 13.36 -6.45 -12.27
N SER A 63 12.45 -5.60 -12.73
CA SER A 63 11.38 -5.95 -13.67
C SER A 63 11.01 -4.74 -14.52
N PRO A 64 10.51 -4.91 -15.75
CA PRO A 64 10.00 -3.77 -16.53
C PRO A 64 8.69 -3.19 -15.99
N ARG A 65 8.09 -3.79 -14.97
CA ARG A 65 6.88 -3.32 -14.24
C ARG A 65 7.07 -3.41 -12.73
N ARG A 66 6.23 -2.71 -11.96
CA ARG A 66 6.12 -2.92 -10.51
C ARG A 66 5.41 -4.24 -10.25
N ILE A 67 5.84 -4.95 -9.21
CA ILE A 67 5.27 -6.24 -8.84
C ILE A 67 4.35 -6.05 -7.63
N TYR A 68 3.07 -6.25 -7.83
CA TYR A 68 2.06 -6.09 -6.77
C TYR A 68 1.72 -7.43 -6.12
N GLN A 69 1.34 -7.39 -4.86
CA GLN A 69 0.68 -8.51 -4.20
C GLN A 69 -0.61 -8.87 -4.95
N PRO A 70 -0.81 -10.12 -5.33
CA PRO A 70 -1.99 -10.49 -6.12
C PRO A 70 -3.31 -10.11 -5.46
N THR A 71 -3.43 -10.29 -4.13
CA THR A 71 -4.64 -9.91 -3.37
C THR A 71 -4.77 -8.40 -3.13
N ASN A 72 -3.76 -7.59 -3.50
CA ASN A 72 -3.93 -6.14 -3.56
C ASN A 72 -4.72 -5.69 -4.79
N GLN A 73 -4.71 -6.47 -5.88
CA GLN A 73 -5.32 -6.11 -7.16
C GLN A 73 -6.50 -7.00 -7.57
N ALA A 74 -6.57 -8.22 -7.05
CA ALA A 74 -7.59 -9.20 -7.43
C ALA A 74 -8.12 -9.97 -6.22
N PHE A 75 -9.40 -10.33 -6.26
CA PHE A 75 -10.01 -11.17 -5.23
C PHE A 75 -9.30 -12.53 -5.13
N PRO A 76 -9.12 -13.05 -3.89
CA PRO A 76 -8.54 -14.37 -3.66
C PRO A 76 -9.16 -15.44 -4.57
N LEU A 77 -8.32 -16.34 -5.08
CA LEU A 77 -8.69 -17.47 -5.94
C LEU A 77 -9.41 -17.11 -7.26
N SER A 78 -9.59 -15.84 -7.59
CA SER A 78 -10.14 -15.44 -8.87
C SER A 78 -9.19 -15.77 -10.03
N GLN A 79 -9.71 -15.79 -11.26
CA GLN A 79 -8.85 -15.99 -12.43
C GLN A 79 -7.78 -14.88 -12.54
N ALA A 80 -8.13 -13.64 -12.22
CA ALA A 80 -7.19 -12.52 -12.21
C ALA A 80 -6.08 -12.74 -11.17
N TYR A 81 -6.42 -13.16 -9.95
CA TYR A 81 -5.46 -13.54 -8.91
C TYR A 81 -4.48 -14.62 -9.40
N ASN A 82 -4.98 -15.72 -9.97
CA ASN A 82 -4.15 -16.82 -10.45
C ASN A 82 -3.24 -16.39 -11.62
N SER A 83 -3.74 -15.51 -12.48
CA SER A 83 -2.95 -14.92 -13.56
C SER A 83 -1.81 -14.04 -13.03
N LEU A 84 -2.10 -13.16 -12.06
CA LEU A 84 -1.09 -12.32 -11.40
C LEU A 84 -0.05 -13.15 -10.65
N LEU A 85 -0.47 -14.20 -9.92
CA LEU A 85 0.43 -15.10 -9.21
C LEU A 85 1.42 -15.77 -10.18
N SER A 86 0.90 -16.31 -11.29
CA SER A 86 1.71 -16.94 -12.34
C SER A 86 2.66 -15.96 -13.03
N LEU A 87 2.19 -14.75 -13.27
CA LEU A 87 2.96 -13.69 -13.91
C LEU A 87 4.07 -13.17 -12.99
N ASN A 88 3.78 -12.98 -11.71
CA ASN A 88 4.76 -12.52 -10.71
C ASN A 88 5.90 -13.53 -10.49
N ALA A 89 5.60 -14.83 -10.52
CA ALA A 89 6.60 -15.88 -10.40
C ALA A 89 7.69 -15.82 -11.49
N LEU A 90 7.38 -15.25 -12.65
CA LEU A 90 8.28 -15.13 -13.80
C LEU A 90 8.65 -13.68 -14.14
N GLY A 91 8.19 -12.71 -13.34
CA GLY A 91 8.26 -11.28 -13.67
C GLY A 91 9.55 -10.57 -13.28
N THR A 92 10.45 -11.20 -12.52
CA THR A 92 11.66 -10.54 -12.00
C THR A 92 12.94 -11.27 -12.35
N ILE A 93 14.04 -10.53 -12.55
CA ILE A 93 15.39 -11.06 -12.74
C ILE A 93 16.34 -10.55 -11.67
N LYS A 94 17.34 -11.36 -11.31
CA LYS A 94 18.43 -10.95 -10.41
C LYS A 94 19.41 -10.08 -11.16
N LEU A 95 19.76 -8.93 -10.58
CA LEU A 95 20.77 -8.02 -11.10
C LEU A 95 22.02 -8.06 -10.20
N SER A 96 23.15 -8.44 -10.77
CA SER A 96 24.47 -8.42 -10.12
C SER A 96 25.35 -7.29 -10.65
N ASN A 97 26.54 -7.07 -10.03
CA ASN A 97 27.47 -5.99 -10.34
C ASN A 97 26.86 -4.58 -10.14
N VAL A 98 25.99 -4.43 -9.15
CA VAL A 98 25.44 -3.14 -8.75
C VAL A 98 26.24 -2.64 -7.56
N SER A 99 26.64 -1.38 -7.60
CA SER A 99 27.29 -0.68 -6.48
C SER A 99 26.38 0.41 -5.93
N GLY A 100 26.50 0.68 -4.64
CA GLY A 100 25.69 1.69 -3.99
C GLY A 100 24.36 1.15 -3.47
N TYR A 101 23.58 2.06 -2.94
CA TYR A 101 22.25 1.81 -2.39
C TYR A 101 21.18 2.25 -3.38
N HIS A 102 20.21 1.40 -3.60
CA HIS A 102 19.07 1.66 -4.48
C HIS A 102 17.76 1.33 -3.78
N ARG A 103 16.83 2.25 -3.84
CA ARG A 103 15.47 2.08 -3.29
C ARG A 103 14.58 1.28 -4.26
N LEU A 104 13.57 0.62 -3.71
CA LEU A 104 12.53 0.05 -4.56
C LEU A 104 11.88 1.15 -5.41
N GLY A 105 11.52 0.79 -6.64
CA GLY A 105 10.92 1.74 -7.57
C GLY A 105 11.89 2.69 -8.28
N GLU A 106 13.19 2.73 -7.93
CA GLU A 106 14.18 3.36 -8.80
C GLU A 106 14.16 2.69 -10.18
N ARG A 107 14.38 3.49 -11.23
CA ARG A 107 14.30 3.05 -12.62
C ARG A 107 15.68 3.04 -13.28
N LEU A 108 15.95 1.93 -13.98
CA LEU A 108 17.14 1.73 -14.79
C LEU A 108 16.78 2.01 -16.25
N HIS A 109 17.12 3.19 -16.73
CA HIS A 109 16.98 3.57 -18.14
C HIS A 109 18.22 3.17 -18.93
N ASN A 110 18.09 2.95 -20.24
CA ASN A 110 19.18 2.55 -21.13
C ASN A 110 19.94 1.33 -20.58
N LEU A 111 19.21 0.38 -20.01
CA LEU A 111 19.76 -0.76 -19.29
C LEU A 111 20.51 -1.71 -20.23
N VAL A 112 21.82 -1.82 -20.05
CA VAL A 112 22.70 -2.76 -20.72
C VAL A 112 23.17 -3.80 -19.72
N VAL A 113 22.97 -5.07 -20.04
CA VAL A 113 23.33 -6.20 -19.17
C VAL A 113 23.99 -7.33 -19.94
N LYS A 114 24.83 -8.10 -19.26
CA LYS A 114 25.24 -9.43 -19.70
C LYS A 114 24.26 -10.47 -19.15
N VAL A 115 23.68 -11.27 -20.00
CA VAL A 115 22.74 -12.32 -19.62
C VAL A 115 23.50 -13.53 -19.11
N ASN A 116 23.42 -13.83 -17.82
CA ASN A 116 24.09 -14.99 -17.20
C ASN A 116 23.23 -16.26 -17.34
N SER A 117 21.93 -16.11 -17.08
CA SER A 117 20.89 -17.15 -17.27
C SER A 117 19.54 -16.47 -17.56
N SER A 118 18.47 -17.24 -17.78
CA SER A 118 17.14 -16.68 -18.02
C SER A 118 16.63 -15.75 -16.89
N ASN A 119 17.05 -15.98 -15.64
CA ASN A 119 16.60 -15.23 -14.47
C ASN A 119 17.71 -14.42 -13.78
N SER A 120 18.90 -14.26 -14.40
CA SER A 120 20.03 -13.55 -13.80
C SER A 120 20.84 -12.81 -14.85
N VAL A 121 21.13 -11.55 -14.57
CA VAL A 121 21.92 -10.66 -15.41
C VAL A 121 22.97 -9.92 -14.59
N SER A 122 24.07 -9.51 -15.25
CA SER A 122 25.07 -8.62 -14.67
C SER A 122 24.99 -7.25 -15.31
N LEU A 123 24.93 -6.20 -14.49
CA LEU A 123 24.90 -4.82 -14.95
C LEU A 123 26.19 -4.49 -15.71
N VAL A 124 26.05 -3.92 -16.90
CA VAL A 124 27.13 -3.30 -17.67
C VAL A 124 27.03 -1.78 -17.57
N SER A 125 25.86 -1.23 -17.87
CA SER A 125 25.58 0.21 -17.70
C SER A 125 24.09 0.49 -17.63
N CYS A 126 23.69 1.55 -16.96
CA CYS A 126 22.34 2.13 -17.00
C CYS A 126 22.35 3.57 -16.49
N ASP A 127 21.26 4.28 -16.71
CA ASP A 127 20.96 5.57 -16.10
C ASP A 127 19.93 5.35 -14.97
N TRP A 128 20.37 5.52 -13.73
CA TRP A 128 19.50 5.44 -12.55
C TRP A 128 18.65 6.72 -12.44
N ARG A 129 17.34 6.59 -12.29
CA ARG A 129 16.41 7.73 -12.18
C ARG A 129 15.21 7.41 -11.29
N GLY A 130 14.71 8.47 -10.65
CA GLY A 130 13.46 8.44 -9.91
C GLY A 130 13.54 7.73 -8.56
N ASN A 131 12.65 8.10 -7.67
CA ASN A 131 12.45 7.50 -6.33
C ASN A 131 13.69 7.48 -5.41
N THR A 132 14.67 8.36 -5.62
CA THR A 132 15.77 8.55 -4.67
C THR A 132 15.29 9.29 -3.43
N ARG A 133 16.00 9.12 -2.29
CA ARG A 133 15.69 9.89 -1.05
C ARG A 133 15.66 11.39 -1.31
N THR A 134 16.62 11.88 -2.08
CA THR A 134 16.71 13.32 -2.43
C THR A 134 15.51 13.79 -3.26
N GLU A 135 15.05 12.98 -4.22
CA GLU A 135 13.86 13.32 -5.02
C GLU A 135 12.60 13.29 -4.18
N LEU A 136 12.46 12.32 -3.26
CA LEU A 136 11.33 12.24 -2.36
C LEU A 136 11.28 13.45 -1.39
N GLU A 137 12.42 13.86 -0.83
CA GLU A 137 12.52 15.04 0.02
C GLU A 137 12.19 16.34 -0.72
N LYS A 138 12.72 16.51 -1.93
CA LYS A 138 12.43 17.67 -2.79
C LYS A 138 10.99 17.66 -3.31
N GLY A 139 10.44 16.48 -3.55
CA GLY A 139 9.09 16.29 -4.05
C GLY A 139 8.00 16.36 -2.97
N TYR A 140 8.35 16.57 -1.68
CA TYR A 140 7.39 16.54 -0.58
C TYR A 140 6.17 17.44 -0.83
N ASP A 141 6.37 18.66 -1.28
CA ASP A 141 5.28 19.63 -1.52
C ASP A 141 4.36 19.20 -2.68
N THR A 142 4.88 18.52 -3.68
CA THR A 142 4.10 18.04 -4.84
C THR A 142 3.53 16.65 -4.63
N GLN A 143 4.23 15.78 -3.92
CA GLN A 143 3.83 14.38 -3.71
C GLN A 143 2.94 14.20 -2.48
N VAL A 144 3.17 14.95 -1.42
CA VAL A 144 2.42 14.82 -0.17
C VAL A 144 1.45 15.97 0.01
N VAL A 145 1.96 17.22 0.05
CA VAL A 145 1.12 18.40 0.33
C VAL A 145 0.03 18.57 -0.73
N LYS A 146 0.37 18.42 -2.01
CA LYS A 146 -0.61 18.54 -3.10
C LYS A 146 -1.62 17.39 -3.09
N GLN A 147 -1.19 16.15 -2.86
CA GLN A 147 -2.09 14.98 -2.92
C GLN A 147 -3.06 14.89 -1.75
N ARG A 148 -2.70 15.39 -0.57
CA ARG A 148 -3.64 15.51 0.56
C ARG A 148 -4.66 16.64 0.40
N GLY A 149 -4.53 17.46 -0.63
CA GLY A 149 -5.38 18.61 -0.90
C GLY A 149 -5.12 19.80 0.04
N GLU A 150 -6.15 20.62 0.25
CA GLU A 150 -6.12 21.81 1.12
C GLU A 150 -6.97 21.57 2.38
N PRO A 151 -6.47 20.80 3.35
CA PRO A 151 -7.20 20.45 4.55
C PRO A 151 -7.19 21.57 5.60
N SER A 152 -8.19 21.57 6.49
CA SER A 152 -8.13 22.27 7.78
C SER A 152 -7.52 21.38 8.88
N VAL A 153 -7.65 20.07 8.76
CA VAL A 153 -7.06 19.06 9.66
C VAL A 153 -6.29 18.02 8.84
N ILE A 154 -5.06 17.73 9.26
CA ILE A 154 -4.22 16.69 8.68
C ILE A 154 -4.15 15.52 9.66
N VAL A 155 -4.59 14.33 9.22
CA VAL A 155 -4.53 13.09 10.00
C VAL A 155 -3.46 12.18 9.42
N CYS A 156 -2.63 11.59 10.26
CA CYS A 156 -1.64 10.59 9.87
C CYS A 156 -1.79 9.33 10.70
N CYS A 157 -1.74 8.16 10.09
CA CYS A 157 -1.62 6.89 10.80
C CYS A 157 -0.36 6.15 10.39
N MET A 158 0.32 5.51 11.36
CA MET A 158 1.58 4.83 11.12
C MET A 158 1.78 3.65 12.06
N ASN A 159 2.16 2.50 11.51
CA ASN A 159 2.77 1.42 12.26
C ASN A 159 4.21 1.80 12.60
N LEU A 160 4.62 1.66 13.88
CA LEU A 160 5.92 2.12 14.38
C LEU A 160 6.95 0.99 14.57
N GLU A 161 6.65 -0.23 14.11
CA GLU A 161 7.58 -1.37 14.20
C GLU A 161 8.12 -1.55 15.63
N TYR A 162 7.21 -1.77 16.60
CA TYR A 162 7.54 -1.96 18.02
C TYR A 162 8.33 -0.79 18.64
N TYR A 163 7.73 0.40 18.66
CA TYR A 163 8.30 1.56 19.36
C TYR A 163 8.15 1.42 20.88
N LEU A 164 9.20 0.90 21.52
CA LEU A 164 9.27 0.62 22.96
C LEU A 164 10.22 1.59 23.65
N VAL A 165 9.87 2.05 24.85
CA VAL A 165 10.65 3.02 25.64
C VAL A 165 11.11 2.43 26.99
N GLU A 166 10.21 1.71 27.67
CA GLU A 166 10.46 1.13 29.00
C GLU A 166 10.89 -0.35 28.91
N ASN A 167 10.34 -1.10 27.96
CA ASN A 167 10.59 -2.55 27.85
C ASN A 167 11.58 -2.86 26.71
N LEU A 168 12.80 -2.39 26.85
CA LEU A 168 13.90 -2.64 25.92
C LEU A 168 14.55 -4.00 26.16
N GLY A 169 15.15 -4.59 25.10
CA GLY A 169 15.94 -5.82 25.21
C GLY A 169 15.10 -7.11 25.22
N GLY A 170 13.83 -7.05 24.80
CA GLY A 170 13.00 -8.22 24.55
C GLY A 170 13.20 -8.80 23.14
N ASP A 171 12.31 -9.71 22.74
CA ASP A 171 12.34 -10.33 21.41
C ASP A 171 11.96 -9.35 20.28
N MET A 172 11.34 -8.22 20.63
CA MET A 172 10.84 -7.21 19.70
C MET A 172 11.26 -5.81 20.12
N GLY A 173 11.37 -4.90 19.15
CA GLY A 173 11.76 -3.50 19.39
C GLY A 173 13.26 -3.34 19.62
N ALA A 174 13.66 -2.19 20.16
CA ALA A 174 15.06 -1.87 20.40
C ALA A 174 15.66 -2.70 21.55
N ASN A 175 16.87 -3.22 21.35
CA ASN A 175 17.56 -4.06 22.34
C ASN A 175 18.07 -3.26 23.56
N ASN A 176 18.27 -1.96 23.41
CA ASN A 176 18.82 -1.09 24.44
C ASN A 176 18.51 0.38 24.15
N TYR A 177 18.82 1.24 25.13
CA TYR A 177 18.59 2.67 25.02
C TYR A 177 19.27 3.34 23.82
N SER A 178 20.46 2.90 23.43
CA SER A 178 21.18 3.46 22.28
C SER A 178 20.44 3.18 20.96
N GLU A 179 19.90 1.98 20.79
CA GLU A 179 19.08 1.62 19.62
C GLU A 179 17.74 2.35 19.65
N HIS A 180 17.09 2.43 20.81
CA HIS A 180 15.88 3.23 20.96
C HIS A 180 16.11 4.70 20.56
N GLN A 181 17.21 5.33 20.95
CA GLN A 181 17.53 6.71 20.56
C GLN A 181 17.71 6.85 19.04
N LYS A 182 18.21 5.82 18.35
CA LYS A 182 18.29 5.82 16.87
C LYS A 182 16.88 5.72 16.24
N GLN A 183 16.03 4.81 16.75
CA GLN A 183 14.64 4.67 16.32
C GLN A 183 13.87 5.98 16.54
N ARG A 184 13.95 6.55 17.74
CA ARG A 184 13.37 7.85 18.12
C ARG A 184 13.80 8.96 17.18
N ALA A 185 15.09 9.07 16.86
CA ALA A 185 15.61 10.10 15.97
C ALA A 185 15.02 10.01 14.55
N LYS A 186 14.84 8.81 14.03
CA LYS A 186 14.21 8.57 12.73
C LYS A 186 12.72 8.92 12.77
N VAL A 187 11.97 8.34 13.71
CA VAL A 187 10.53 8.57 13.89
C VAL A 187 10.24 10.05 14.10
N SER A 188 10.96 10.70 15.00
CA SER A 188 10.79 12.13 15.30
C SER A 188 10.95 13.03 14.06
N LYS A 189 11.95 12.74 13.20
CA LYS A 189 12.15 13.48 11.95
C LYS A 189 11.03 13.21 10.94
N ALA A 190 10.57 11.97 10.80
CA ALA A 190 9.49 11.60 9.92
C ALA A 190 8.18 12.32 10.31
N LEU A 191 7.81 12.22 11.58
CA LEU A 191 6.59 12.84 12.09
C LEU A 191 6.64 14.37 12.00
N ALA A 192 7.78 15.00 12.35
CA ALA A 192 7.94 16.45 12.22
C ALA A 192 7.88 16.92 10.74
N LYS A 193 8.40 16.14 9.80
CA LYS A 193 8.28 16.42 8.36
C LYS A 193 6.84 16.34 7.87
N ILE A 194 6.09 15.33 8.32
CA ILE A 194 4.66 15.16 8.00
C ILE A 194 3.84 16.30 8.61
N ASN A 195 4.14 16.68 9.86
CA ASN A 195 3.52 17.77 10.60
C ASN A 195 1.98 17.71 10.59
N ALA A 196 1.44 16.49 10.85
CA ALA A 196 -0.01 16.28 10.96
C ALA A 196 -0.56 16.89 12.26
N ASP A 197 -1.84 17.20 12.27
CA ASP A 197 -2.53 17.72 13.47
C ASP A 197 -3.04 16.59 14.37
N LEU A 198 -3.19 15.39 13.81
CA LEU A 198 -3.61 14.19 14.52
C LEU A 198 -2.81 12.97 14.02
N TYR A 199 -2.24 12.24 14.94
CA TYR A 199 -1.53 10.99 14.69
C TYR A 199 -2.23 9.83 15.36
N GLY A 200 -2.47 8.75 14.60
CA GLY A 200 -2.79 7.42 15.10
C GLY A 200 -1.57 6.52 14.97
N PHE A 201 -1.23 5.79 16.01
CA PHE A 201 -0.12 4.85 15.99
C PHE A 201 -0.58 3.45 16.29
N VAL A 202 0.02 2.47 15.64
CA VAL A 202 -0.01 1.06 16.01
C VAL A 202 1.41 0.57 16.27
N GLU A 203 1.55 -0.53 16.99
CA GLU A 203 2.82 -1.05 17.46
C GLU A 203 3.62 -0.06 18.34
N ILE A 204 2.92 0.79 19.09
CA ILE A 204 3.50 1.62 20.11
C ILE A 204 3.39 0.91 21.48
N GLU A 205 4.39 1.10 22.35
CA GLU A 205 4.42 0.47 23.68
C GLU A 205 3.15 0.75 24.49
N GLN A 206 2.71 -0.25 25.25
CA GLN A 206 1.66 -0.04 26.26
C GLN A 206 2.12 0.94 27.33
N GLY A 207 1.18 1.62 27.97
CA GLY A 207 1.50 2.71 28.91
C GLY A 207 1.52 4.06 28.21
N GLN A 208 2.15 5.03 28.85
CA GLN A 208 2.08 6.43 28.43
C GLN A 208 3.42 6.99 27.91
N SER A 209 4.54 6.35 28.28
CA SER A 209 5.89 6.87 28.06
C SER A 209 6.21 7.10 26.59
N ALA A 210 5.85 6.16 25.72
CA ALA A 210 6.10 6.27 24.29
C ALA A 210 5.27 7.38 23.63
N LEU A 211 3.99 7.49 23.98
CA LEU A 211 3.12 8.58 23.49
C LEU A 211 3.60 9.95 23.97
N ALA A 212 4.00 10.04 25.26
CA ALA A 212 4.54 11.27 25.83
C ALA A 212 5.87 11.69 25.16
N GLU A 213 6.75 10.73 24.88
CA GLU A 213 8.02 10.99 24.21
C GLU A 213 7.78 11.54 22.79
N ILE A 214 6.90 10.91 22.00
CA ILE A 214 6.54 11.37 20.65
C ILE A 214 5.90 12.77 20.71
N ALA A 215 4.95 13.01 21.62
CA ALA A 215 4.30 14.32 21.75
C ALA A 215 5.31 15.44 22.10
N ASN A 216 6.25 15.15 22.99
CA ASN A 216 7.32 16.10 23.36
C ASN A 216 8.26 16.38 22.17
N ASP A 217 8.65 15.34 21.41
CA ASP A 217 9.53 15.49 20.26
C ASP A 217 8.83 16.27 19.13
N LEU A 218 7.56 16.00 18.86
CA LEU A 218 6.76 16.78 17.92
C LEU A 218 6.66 18.24 18.32
N SER A 219 6.34 18.52 19.59
CA SER A 219 6.24 19.90 20.09
C SER A 219 7.56 20.64 19.93
N LYS A 220 8.67 20.00 20.28
CA LYS A 220 10.01 20.59 20.16
C LYS A 220 10.41 20.87 18.71
N ASN A 221 10.09 19.95 17.79
CA ASN A 221 10.58 20.02 16.41
C ASN A 221 9.69 20.88 15.51
N THR A 222 8.42 21.05 15.83
CA THR A 222 7.46 21.81 15.01
C THR A 222 7.13 23.19 15.57
N GLY A 223 7.33 23.40 16.87
CA GLY A 223 6.90 24.61 17.59
C GLY A 223 5.40 24.67 17.92
N LYS A 224 4.63 23.61 17.59
CA LYS A 224 3.21 23.44 17.95
C LYS A 224 3.10 22.74 19.31
N HIS A 225 1.93 22.76 19.93
CA HIS A 225 1.69 22.07 21.20
C HIS A 225 1.03 20.71 20.94
N TYR A 226 1.81 19.64 21.05
CA TYR A 226 1.30 18.28 20.96
C TYR A 226 1.11 17.64 22.33
N THR A 227 0.06 16.86 22.45
CA THR A 227 -0.26 16.02 23.60
C THR A 227 -0.86 14.69 23.11
N TYR A 228 -1.25 13.81 24.03
CA TYR A 228 -1.72 12.47 23.70
C TYR A 228 -2.98 12.10 24.49
N ILE A 229 -3.72 11.10 24.01
CA ILE A 229 -4.85 10.52 24.74
C ILE A 229 -4.31 9.50 25.74
N ASN A 230 -4.53 9.81 27.02
CA ASN A 230 -4.17 8.90 28.11
C ASN A 230 -5.27 7.84 28.29
N ASP A 231 -4.96 6.58 27.99
CA ASP A 231 -5.85 5.43 28.13
C ASP A 231 -5.77 4.73 29.48
N GLY A 232 -4.98 5.25 30.43
CA GLY A 232 -4.81 4.71 31.78
C GLY A 232 -3.99 3.42 31.85
N GLY A 233 -3.49 2.92 30.71
CA GLY A 233 -2.66 1.71 30.65
C GLY A 233 -1.26 1.93 31.24
N SER A 234 -0.61 0.84 31.63
CA SER A 234 0.79 0.79 32.05
C SER A 234 1.61 -0.09 31.10
N ALA A 235 2.91 0.19 30.98
CA ALA A 235 3.83 -0.63 30.20
C ALA A 235 3.88 -2.07 30.74
N SER A 236 3.87 -3.06 29.84
CA SER A 236 3.90 -4.46 30.22
C SER A 236 4.60 -5.30 29.15
N GLY A 237 5.85 -5.67 29.39
CA GLY A 237 6.66 -6.47 28.47
C GLY A 237 6.79 -5.82 27.08
N THR A 238 6.85 -6.63 26.05
CA THR A 238 6.92 -6.18 24.64
C THR A 238 5.55 -6.00 23.98
N TYR A 239 4.48 -5.96 24.79
CA TYR A 239 3.14 -5.76 24.27
C TYR A 239 2.93 -4.34 23.76
N THR A 240 2.27 -4.23 22.61
CA THR A 240 1.98 -2.95 21.97
C THR A 240 0.49 -2.65 21.96
N LYS A 241 0.15 -1.40 21.69
CA LYS A 241 -1.21 -0.88 21.59
C LYS A 241 -1.38 0.02 20.38
N SER A 242 -2.63 0.46 20.15
CA SER A 242 -2.94 1.65 19.36
C SER A 242 -2.98 2.89 20.27
N GLY A 243 -2.62 4.06 19.74
CA GLY A 243 -2.61 5.29 20.52
C GLY A 243 -2.74 6.54 19.67
N PHE A 244 -2.98 7.69 20.31
CA PHE A 244 -3.22 8.98 19.65
C PHE A 244 -2.30 10.06 20.23
N VAL A 245 -1.71 10.84 19.30
CA VAL A 245 -1.04 12.12 19.60
C VAL A 245 -1.67 13.20 18.75
N TYR A 246 -2.01 14.35 19.32
CA TYR A 246 -2.70 15.42 18.61
C TYR A 246 -2.14 16.80 18.95
N CYS A 247 -2.29 17.72 18.02
CA CYS A 247 -1.97 19.13 18.19
C CYS A 247 -3.11 19.83 18.93
N SER A 248 -2.84 20.20 20.19
CA SER A 248 -3.86 20.87 21.01
C SER A 248 -4.12 22.32 20.60
N ASP A 249 -3.33 22.89 19.69
CA ASP A 249 -3.62 24.19 19.08
C ASP A 249 -4.79 24.10 18.09
N VAL A 250 -4.98 22.94 17.45
CA VAL A 250 -5.96 22.69 16.38
C VAL A 250 -7.15 21.87 16.86
N LEU A 251 -6.89 20.84 17.65
CA LEU A 251 -7.90 19.84 18.03
C LEU A 251 -8.13 19.78 19.54
N GLU A 252 -9.34 19.39 19.91
CA GLU A 252 -9.73 19.08 21.27
C GLU A 252 -10.42 17.71 21.29
N PRO A 253 -10.03 16.76 22.19
CA PRO A 253 -10.73 15.49 22.30
C PRO A 253 -12.12 15.70 22.90
N TYR A 254 -13.11 15.02 22.34
CA TYR A 254 -14.50 15.06 22.79
C TYR A 254 -14.93 13.71 23.37
N GLY A 255 -15.49 13.73 24.57
CA GLY A 255 -15.93 12.52 25.26
C GLY A 255 -14.76 11.64 25.75
N LYS A 256 -15.09 10.43 26.18
CA LYS A 256 -14.11 9.46 26.68
C LYS A 256 -13.63 8.56 25.56
N LEU A 257 -12.38 8.17 25.59
CA LEU A 257 -11.82 7.14 24.73
C LEU A 257 -12.69 5.88 24.74
N ARG A 258 -12.98 5.34 23.56
CA ARG A 258 -13.66 4.07 23.38
C ARG A 258 -12.66 3.00 22.93
N GLU A 259 -12.66 1.89 23.63
CA GLU A 259 -11.84 0.72 23.32
C GLU A 259 -12.74 -0.45 22.94
N ASN A 260 -12.43 -1.09 21.83
CA ASN A 260 -13.10 -2.31 21.44
C ASN A 260 -12.31 -3.52 21.92
N ASN A 261 -12.73 -4.11 23.03
CA ASN A 261 -12.06 -5.22 23.69
C ASN A 261 -12.65 -6.59 23.30
N THR A 262 -13.54 -6.65 22.31
CA THR A 262 -14.10 -7.92 21.83
C THR A 262 -13.23 -8.46 20.70
N GLY A 263 -12.32 -9.36 21.00
CA GLY A 263 -11.49 -10.01 20.00
C GLY A 263 -10.09 -10.30 20.50
N VAL A 264 -9.31 -10.88 19.65
CA VAL A 264 -8.01 -11.49 19.95
C VAL A 264 -6.96 -10.47 20.45
N GLN A 265 -7.17 -9.17 20.25
CA GLN A 265 -6.21 -8.14 20.64
C GLN A 265 -6.85 -6.78 20.93
N ASN A 266 -6.47 -6.16 22.04
CA ASN A 266 -6.84 -4.81 22.50
C ASN A 266 -6.19 -3.68 21.67
N ARG A 267 -6.40 -3.70 20.35
CA ARG A 267 -5.68 -2.80 19.44
C ARG A 267 -6.60 -1.90 18.62
N LYS A 268 -7.87 -1.78 19.03
CA LYS A 268 -8.88 -0.95 18.36
C LYS A 268 -9.33 0.14 19.30
N LYS A 269 -9.08 1.39 18.94
CA LYS A 269 -9.44 2.55 19.77
C LYS A 269 -10.09 3.61 18.90
N THR A 270 -11.16 4.22 19.41
CA THR A 270 -11.86 5.34 18.77
C THR A 270 -11.91 6.53 19.72
N GLN A 271 -11.53 7.69 19.22
CA GLN A 271 -11.67 8.97 19.92
C GLN A 271 -12.31 10.00 18.98
N ALA A 272 -13.28 10.76 19.48
CA ALA A 272 -13.79 11.91 18.74
C ALA A 272 -12.94 13.15 19.04
N PHE A 273 -12.75 13.97 18.01
CA PHE A 273 -12.02 15.24 18.09
C PHE A 273 -12.88 16.36 17.53
N VAL A 274 -12.79 17.53 18.14
CA VAL A 274 -13.39 18.78 17.67
C VAL A 274 -12.28 19.64 17.06
N GLU A 275 -12.48 20.11 15.84
CA GLU A 275 -11.64 21.16 15.27
C GLU A 275 -11.99 22.50 15.89
N LYS A 276 -11.03 23.15 16.55
CA LYS A 276 -11.27 24.38 17.32
C LYS A 276 -11.68 25.58 16.48
N SER A 277 -11.31 25.61 15.20
CA SER A 277 -11.60 26.73 14.30
C SER A 277 -13.04 26.72 13.80
N THR A 278 -13.60 25.54 13.55
CA THR A 278 -14.96 25.38 13.02
C THR A 278 -15.97 24.95 14.07
N GLY A 279 -15.50 24.26 15.14
CA GLY A 279 -16.36 23.57 16.09
C GLY A 279 -16.89 22.22 15.59
N GLU A 280 -16.55 21.83 14.36
CA GLU A 280 -16.94 20.56 13.76
C GLU A 280 -16.20 19.40 14.40
N LYS A 281 -16.84 18.25 14.39
CA LYS A 281 -16.38 17.06 15.08
C LYS A 281 -16.27 15.89 14.11
N PHE A 282 -15.36 14.98 14.36
CA PHE A 282 -15.25 13.70 13.69
C PHE A 282 -14.69 12.63 14.62
N LEU A 283 -14.92 11.37 14.28
CA LEU A 283 -14.39 10.22 14.99
C LEU A 283 -13.15 9.70 14.27
N PHE A 284 -12.09 9.44 15.03
CA PHE A 284 -10.89 8.78 14.51
C PHE A 284 -10.71 7.43 15.18
N SER A 285 -10.76 6.36 14.38
CA SER A 285 -10.59 4.98 14.84
C SER A 285 -9.27 4.42 14.35
N VAL A 286 -8.39 4.05 15.28
CA VAL A 286 -7.07 3.44 14.99
C VAL A 286 -7.13 1.96 15.31
N ASN A 287 -6.76 1.14 14.33
CA ASN A 287 -6.96 -0.30 14.35
C ASN A 287 -5.69 -1.05 13.95
N HIS A 288 -5.42 -2.16 14.63
CA HIS A 288 -4.37 -3.08 14.26
C HIS A 288 -4.94 -4.51 14.30
N PHE A 289 -5.22 -5.08 13.12
CA PHE A 289 -5.80 -6.41 13.01
C PHE A 289 -4.74 -7.51 13.21
N LYS A 290 -5.20 -8.75 13.31
CA LYS A 290 -4.33 -9.90 13.51
C LYS A 290 -3.36 -10.09 12.35
N ALA A 291 -2.06 -10.15 12.67
CA ALA A 291 -1.00 -10.37 11.68
C ALA A 291 -1.17 -11.70 10.94
N LYS A 292 -0.71 -11.72 9.67
CA LYS A 292 -0.74 -12.91 8.80
C LYS A 292 0.25 -14.01 9.24
N SER A 293 1.22 -13.69 10.09
CA SER A 293 2.30 -14.58 10.51
C SER A 293 1.83 -15.62 11.53
N GLY A 294 2.51 -16.77 11.54
CA GLY A 294 2.25 -17.86 12.45
C GLY A 294 1.41 -18.97 11.83
N LYS A 295 1.14 -20.02 12.63
CA LYS A 295 0.36 -21.18 12.20
C LYS A 295 -1.03 -21.12 12.80
N GLY A 296 -2.01 -20.76 11.98
CA GLY A 296 -3.42 -20.83 12.33
C GLY A 296 -4.00 -22.24 12.22
N TYR A 297 -5.22 -22.43 12.75
CA TYR A 297 -5.98 -23.68 12.66
C TYR A 297 -7.43 -23.39 12.23
N GLY A 298 -8.08 -24.36 11.57
CA GLY A 298 -9.44 -24.17 11.05
C GLY A 298 -9.50 -22.98 10.06
N ASP A 299 -10.45 -22.08 10.25
CA ASP A 299 -10.61 -20.88 9.44
C ASP A 299 -9.42 -19.91 9.51
N ASN A 300 -8.53 -20.10 10.48
CA ASN A 300 -7.31 -19.32 10.65
C ASN A 300 -6.08 -19.99 10.04
N ALA A 301 -6.17 -21.20 9.51
CA ALA A 301 -5.08 -21.81 8.74
C ALA A 301 -4.91 -21.05 7.42
N ASP A 302 -3.66 -20.98 6.93
CA ASP A 302 -3.41 -20.51 5.57
C ASP A 302 -4.07 -21.47 4.56
N GLN A 303 -5.05 -20.95 3.81
CA GLN A 303 -5.81 -21.73 2.83
C GLN A 303 -5.12 -21.78 1.47
N GLY A 304 -3.94 -21.15 1.29
CA GLY A 304 -3.24 -21.05 0.02
C GLY A 304 -3.91 -20.09 -0.97
N ASP A 305 -4.79 -19.24 -0.51
CA ASP A 305 -5.58 -18.27 -1.28
C ASP A 305 -4.94 -16.88 -1.37
N GLY A 306 -3.76 -16.72 -0.78
CA GLY A 306 -3.02 -15.46 -0.74
C GLY A 306 -3.34 -14.56 0.45
N GLN A 307 -4.35 -14.93 1.27
CA GLN A 307 -4.74 -14.15 2.44
C GLN A 307 -3.88 -14.48 3.69
N GLY A 308 -3.15 -15.61 3.66
CA GLY A 308 -2.28 -16.07 4.75
C GLY A 308 -3.04 -16.52 5.98
N SER A 309 -2.30 -16.84 7.07
CA SER A 309 -2.90 -17.29 8.31
C SER A 309 -3.77 -16.21 8.98
N TYR A 310 -4.70 -16.66 9.85
CA TYR A 310 -5.59 -15.82 10.66
C TYR A 310 -6.56 -14.94 9.87
N ASN A 311 -6.91 -15.29 8.63
CA ASN A 311 -7.91 -14.54 7.86
C ASN A 311 -9.29 -14.58 8.54
N GLY A 312 -9.69 -15.72 9.11
CA GLY A 312 -10.94 -15.82 9.87
C GLY A 312 -11.03 -14.87 11.06
N ASP A 313 -9.93 -14.64 11.77
CA ASP A 313 -9.90 -13.67 12.88
C ASP A 313 -9.97 -12.23 12.35
N ARG A 314 -9.27 -11.88 11.26
CA ARG A 314 -9.37 -10.54 10.65
C ARG A 314 -10.77 -10.24 10.11
N VAL A 315 -11.48 -11.24 9.56
CA VAL A 315 -12.89 -11.10 9.15
C VAL A 315 -13.78 -10.82 10.37
N LYS A 316 -13.58 -11.52 11.49
CA LYS A 316 -14.30 -11.25 12.74
C LYS A 316 -13.98 -9.84 13.28
N GLU A 317 -12.72 -9.42 13.17
CA GLU A 317 -12.30 -8.07 13.57
C GLU A 317 -12.94 -6.99 12.69
N ALA A 318 -13.08 -7.20 11.39
CA ALA A 318 -13.76 -6.30 10.47
C ALA A 318 -15.27 -6.19 10.78
N ASN A 319 -15.97 -7.32 10.98
CA ASN A 319 -17.37 -7.31 11.40
C ASN A 319 -17.56 -6.61 12.75
N SER A 320 -16.69 -6.91 13.72
CA SER A 320 -16.74 -6.24 15.03
C SER A 320 -16.50 -4.74 14.92
N LEU A 321 -15.64 -4.29 14.01
CA LEU A 321 -15.41 -2.87 13.78
C LEU A 321 -16.67 -2.16 13.23
N LEU A 322 -17.42 -2.79 12.32
CA LEU A 322 -18.69 -2.29 11.83
C LEU A 322 -19.76 -2.21 12.94
N ASP A 323 -19.87 -3.26 13.78
CA ASP A 323 -20.79 -3.27 14.93
C ASP A 323 -20.48 -2.15 15.93
N TYR A 324 -19.18 -1.82 16.13
CA TYR A 324 -18.77 -0.75 17.04
C TYR A 324 -18.90 0.64 16.44
N TYR A 325 -18.71 0.78 15.13
CA TYR A 325 -18.82 2.05 14.43
C TYR A 325 -20.16 2.75 14.71
N GLU A 326 -21.28 2.04 14.56
CA GLU A 326 -22.61 2.62 14.85
C GLU A 326 -22.77 3.04 16.32
N ARG A 327 -22.24 2.23 17.25
CA ARG A 327 -22.28 2.52 18.68
C ARG A 327 -21.39 3.71 19.05
N ASP A 328 -20.24 3.86 18.39
CA ASP A 328 -19.32 4.97 18.62
C ASP A 328 -19.91 6.26 18.05
N CYS A 329 -20.50 6.25 16.87
CA CYS A 329 -21.23 7.39 16.31
C CYS A 329 -22.34 7.85 17.24
N ASN A 330 -23.15 6.95 17.75
CA ASN A 330 -24.20 7.27 18.73
C ASN A 330 -23.65 7.81 20.05
N PHE A 331 -22.55 7.23 20.57
CA PHE A 331 -21.93 7.66 21.82
C PHE A 331 -21.36 9.08 21.73
N TYR A 332 -20.70 9.43 20.63
CA TYR A 332 -20.14 10.75 20.43
C TYR A 332 -21.14 11.75 19.82
N ASN A 333 -22.34 11.29 19.46
CA ASN A 333 -23.35 12.07 18.76
C ASN A 333 -22.77 12.75 17.51
N ASP A 334 -22.15 11.94 16.66
CA ASP A 334 -21.58 12.34 15.40
C ASP A 334 -21.50 11.13 14.46
N SER A 335 -21.70 11.33 13.17
CA SER A 335 -21.68 10.26 12.20
C SER A 335 -20.37 10.16 11.41
N ASP A 336 -19.53 11.18 11.46
CA ASP A 336 -18.32 11.26 10.64
C ASP A 336 -17.19 10.43 11.24
N ILE A 337 -16.81 9.35 10.55
CA ILE A 337 -15.73 8.48 11.03
C ILE A 337 -14.66 8.25 9.98
N LEU A 338 -13.40 8.40 10.43
CA LEU A 338 -12.19 7.99 9.73
C LEU A 338 -11.59 6.77 10.46
N ILE A 339 -11.47 5.67 9.74
CA ILE A 339 -10.87 4.42 10.23
C ILE A 339 -9.51 4.27 9.57
N MET A 340 -8.45 4.17 10.36
CA MET A 340 -7.10 3.96 9.85
C MET A 340 -6.35 2.91 10.67
N GLY A 341 -5.26 2.41 10.10
CA GLY A 341 -4.33 1.50 10.77
C GLY A 341 -3.88 0.36 9.90
N ASP A 342 -3.04 -0.49 10.48
CA ASP A 342 -2.59 -1.74 9.88
C ASP A 342 -3.67 -2.82 10.05
N LEU A 343 -4.44 -3.06 9.00
CA LEU A 343 -5.49 -4.08 9.00
C LEU A 343 -4.96 -5.47 8.58
N ASN A 344 -3.66 -5.60 8.34
CA ASN A 344 -3.01 -6.85 7.99
C ASN A 344 -3.70 -7.64 6.86
N ALA A 345 -4.39 -6.94 5.98
CA ALA A 345 -5.12 -7.48 4.84
C ALA A 345 -4.92 -6.56 3.63
N TYR A 346 -4.63 -7.13 2.45
CA TYR A 346 -4.55 -6.34 1.23
C TYR A 346 -5.93 -5.97 0.69
N ALA A 347 -5.98 -5.03 -0.24
CA ALA A 347 -7.20 -4.36 -0.72
C ALA A 347 -8.38 -5.26 -1.11
N MET A 348 -8.10 -6.45 -1.65
CA MET A 348 -9.13 -7.36 -2.18
C MET A 348 -9.36 -8.58 -1.28
N GLU A 349 -8.75 -8.60 -0.08
CA GLU A 349 -8.96 -9.67 0.89
C GLU A 349 -10.29 -9.51 1.64
N ASP A 350 -10.77 -10.61 2.21
CA ASP A 350 -12.10 -10.70 2.84
C ASP A 350 -12.34 -9.63 3.92
N PRO A 351 -11.40 -9.32 4.85
CA PRO A 351 -11.64 -8.30 5.87
C PRO A 351 -11.95 -6.92 5.29
N ILE A 352 -11.25 -6.54 4.21
CA ILE A 352 -11.44 -5.24 3.56
C ILE A 352 -12.74 -5.25 2.73
N THR A 353 -13.08 -6.39 2.14
CA THR A 353 -14.35 -6.58 1.44
C THR A 353 -15.52 -6.40 2.39
N VAL A 354 -15.45 -7.00 3.61
CA VAL A 354 -16.46 -6.81 4.67
C VAL A 354 -16.65 -5.33 5.02
N LEU A 355 -15.55 -4.60 5.22
CA LEU A 355 -15.63 -3.17 5.56
C LEU A 355 -16.26 -2.35 4.42
N ARG A 356 -15.91 -2.62 3.18
CA ARG A 356 -16.49 -1.93 2.01
C ARG A 356 -17.97 -2.27 1.81
N GLU A 357 -18.34 -3.54 1.94
CA GLU A 357 -19.76 -3.97 1.90
C GLU A 357 -20.57 -3.39 3.06
N GLY A 358 -19.93 -3.12 4.20
CA GLY A 358 -20.48 -2.40 5.33
C GLY A 358 -20.58 -0.87 5.14
N GLY A 359 -20.29 -0.37 3.92
CA GLY A 359 -20.47 1.05 3.57
C GLY A 359 -19.23 1.93 3.78
N MET A 360 -18.06 1.35 4.09
CA MET A 360 -16.81 2.09 4.21
C MET A 360 -16.18 2.34 2.84
N ILE A 361 -15.77 3.56 2.58
CA ILE A 361 -15.11 4.01 1.35
C ILE A 361 -13.60 3.87 1.55
N ASP A 362 -12.95 3.11 0.68
CA ASP A 362 -11.50 2.92 0.67
C ASP A 362 -10.82 4.11 -0.02
N LEU A 363 -10.14 4.95 0.75
CA LEU A 363 -9.50 6.16 0.26
C LEU A 363 -8.28 5.87 -0.61
N HIS A 364 -7.57 4.74 -0.40
CA HIS A 364 -6.49 4.33 -1.29
C HIS A 364 -7.01 4.12 -2.72
N ARG A 365 -8.08 3.36 -2.87
CA ARG A 365 -8.68 3.11 -4.17
C ARG A 365 -9.30 4.35 -4.79
N THR A 366 -9.90 5.21 -3.96
CA THR A 366 -10.52 6.45 -4.43
C THR A 366 -9.51 7.43 -5.01
N PHE A 367 -8.37 7.63 -4.35
CA PHE A 367 -7.39 8.65 -4.75
C PHE A 367 -6.24 8.11 -5.60
N HIS A 368 -5.92 6.82 -5.53
CA HIS A 368 -4.75 6.23 -6.19
C HIS A 368 -5.05 4.98 -7.00
N ALA A 369 -6.31 4.58 -7.11
CA ALA A 369 -6.74 3.36 -7.78
C ALA A 369 -5.91 2.14 -7.32
N ASP A 370 -5.42 1.33 -8.26
CA ASP A 370 -4.69 0.11 -7.95
C ASP A 370 -3.16 0.32 -7.75
N SER A 371 -2.69 1.60 -7.79
CA SER A 371 -1.26 1.91 -7.68
C SER A 371 -0.76 2.15 -6.25
N SER A 372 -1.67 2.22 -5.27
CA SER A 372 -1.31 2.50 -3.88
C SER A 372 -0.63 1.32 -3.19
N TYR A 373 0.33 1.63 -2.31
CA TYR A 373 0.97 0.66 -1.43
C TYR A 373 1.49 1.36 -0.16
N SER A 374 1.72 0.59 0.89
CA SER A 374 2.31 1.05 2.15
C SER A 374 3.33 0.05 2.69
N TYR A 375 3.39 -1.14 2.12
CA TYR A 375 4.19 -2.25 2.59
C TYR A 375 4.77 -3.06 1.43
N VAL A 376 5.93 -3.67 1.66
CA VAL A 376 6.59 -4.55 0.68
C VAL A 376 6.90 -5.89 1.30
N TYR A 377 6.37 -6.95 0.72
CA TYR A 377 6.65 -8.32 1.13
C TYR A 377 7.27 -9.11 -0.01
N ARG A 378 8.51 -9.58 0.18
CA ARG A 378 9.27 -10.35 -0.84
C ARG A 378 9.32 -9.67 -2.21
N GLY A 379 9.48 -8.35 -2.22
CA GLY A 379 9.56 -7.56 -3.45
C GLY A 379 8.22 -7.29 -4.14
N GLN A 380 7.10 -7.65 -3.51
CA GLN A 380 5.76 -7.34 -3.98
C GLN A 380 5.16 -6.23 -3.13
N ILE A 381 4.67 -5.18 -3.77
CA ILE A 381 4.09 -4.00 -3.14
C ILE A 381 2.58 -4.17 -2.96
N GLY A 382 2.03 -3.63 -1.88
CA GLY A 382 0.61 -3.57 -1.59
C GLY A 382 0.37 -2.74 -0.33
N TYR A 383 -0.86 -2.45 0.06
CA TYR A 383 -1.12 -1.74 1.30
C TYR A 383 -1.82 -2.64 2.32
N LEU A 384 -1.27 -2.65 3.52
CA LEU A 384 -1.83 -3.23 4.74
C LEU A 384 -2.36 -2.14 5.67
N ASP A 385 -1.81 -0.93 5.51
CA ASP A 385 -2.22 0.27 6.24
C ASP A 385 -3.33 0.95 5.44
N HIS A 386 -4.52 0.97 6.03
CA HIS A 386 -5.73 1.45 5.39
C HIS A 386 -6.14 2.82 5.90
N ALA A 387 -6.86 3.55 5.04
CA ALA A 387 -7.66 4.72 5.37
C ALA A 387 -9.04 4.52 4.75
N LEU A 388 -10.05 4.38 5.60
CA LEU A 388 -11.44 4.19 5.21
C LEU A 388 -12.29 5.25 5.91
N CYS A 389 -13.31 5.75 5.24
CA CYS A 389 -14.29 6.63 5.85
C CYS A 389 -15.72 6.22 5.45
N ASN A 390 -16.68 6.67 6.21
CA ASN A 390 -18.06 6.50 5.81
C ASN A 390 -18.54 7.60 4.84
N THR A 391 -19.75 7.47 4.36
CA THR A 391 -20.34 8.36 3.35
C THR A 391 -20.59 9.79 3.88
N THR A 392 -20.71 10.00 5.18
CA THR A 392 -20.92 11.34 5.76
C THR A 392 -19.62 12.12 5.86
N LEU A 393 -18.50 11.46 6.19
CA LEU A 393 -17.18 12.10 6.22
C LEU A 393 -16.57 12.26 4.82
N TYR A 394 -16.90 11.39 3.87
CA TYR A 394 -16.25 11.37 2.56
C TYR A 394 -16.22 12.72 1.82
N PRO A 395 -17.29 13.53 1.78
CA PRO A 395 -17.28 14.85 1.14
C PRO A 395 -16.29 15.85 1.76
N GLN A 396 -15.87 15.58 2.99
CA GLN A 396 -14.95 16.41 3.77
C GLN A 396 -13.48 15.96 3.61
N VAL A 397 -13.24 14.84 2.90
CA VAL A 397 -11.90 14.34 2.61
C VAL A 397 -11.31 15.13 1.43
N THR A 398 -10.22 15.86 1.65
CA THR A 398 -9.57 16.66 0.61
C THR A 398 -8.56 15.87 -0.20
N GLY A 399 -8.07 14.76 0.33
CA GLY A 399 -7.13 13.87 -0.33
C GLY A 399 -6.46 12.91 0.63
N MET A 400 -5.72 11.97 0.05
CA MET A 400 -4.99 10.93 0.78
C MET A 400 -3.68 10.61 0.09
N VAL A 401 -2.65 10.26 0.83
CA VAL A 401 -1.35 9.84 0.29
C VAL A 401 -0.65 8.86 1.21
N ALA A 402 0.00 7.84 0.65
CA ALA A 402 1.01 7.02 1.31
C ALA A 402 2.38 7.66 1.08
N TYR A 403 3.10 7.98 2.14
CA TYR A 403 4.40 8.64 2.04
C TYR A 403 5.52 7.60 2.14
N HIS A 404 6.07 7.20 0.98
CA HIS A 404 6.99 6.06 0.83
C HIS A 404 8.39 6.30 1.40
N ILE A 405 8.49 6.60 2.69
CA ILE A 405 9.77 6.79 3.39
C ILE A 405 10.32 5.51 4.01
N ASN A 406 9.52 4.45 4.09
CA ASN A 406 9.84 3.22 4.80
C ASN A 406 9.84 1.98 3.89
N SER A 407 8.73 1.68 3.23
CA SER A 407 8.54 0.44 2.47
C SER A 407 9.51 0.27 1.30
N ASP A 408 9.93 1.36 0.67
CA ASP A 408 10.90 1.34 -0.44
C ASP A 408 12.36 1.22 0.03
N GLU A 409 12.62 1.33 1.33
CA GLU A 409 13.96 1.26 1.92
C GLU A 409 14.36 -0.19 2.23
N SER A 410 15.66 -0.50 2.09
CA SER A 410 16.19 -1.78 2.57
C SER A 410 16.15 -1.86 4.09
N ASP A 411 15.93 -3.06 4.63
CA ASP A 411 16.01 -3.34 6.07
C ASP A 411 17.41 -3.12 6.66
N SER A 412 18.45 -3.03 5.82
CA SER A 412 19.79 -2.66 6.25
C SER A 412 19.90 -1.23 6.81
N TYR A 413 18.85 -0.40 6.63
CA TYR A 413 18.75 0.96 7.14
C TYR A 413 17.85 1.09 8.37
N THR A 414 17.37 -0.02 8.93
CA THR A 414 16.69 -0.01 10.23
C THR A 414 17.62 0.51 11.33
N TYR A 415 17.06 0.98 12.43
CA TYR A 415 17.80 1.60 13.53
C TYR A 415 18.80 0.66 14.23
N ASP A 416 18.53 -0.64 14.22
CA ASP A 416 19.36 -1.70 14.81
C ASP A 416 20.56 -2.07 13.91
N LYS A 417 20.43 -1.93 12.59
CA LYS A 417 21.44 -2.33 11.59
C LYS A 417 22.28 -1.18 11.06
N SER A 418 21.83 0.07 11.27
CA SER A 418 22.46 1.26 10.68
C SER A 418 22.66 2.37 11.70
N ASN A 419 23.62 3.25 11.42
CA ASN A 419 23.76 4.55 12.06
C ASN A 419 23.08 5.68 11.27
N ASP A 420 22.31 5.36 10.26
CA ASP A 420 21.51 6.31 9.50
C ASP A 420 20.44 6.94 10.42
N GLN A 421 20.53 8.26 10.61
CA GLN A 421 19.60 9.03 11.42
C GLN A 421 18.65 9.88 10.58
N THR A 422 18.53 9.60 9.28
CA THR A 422 17.50 10.22 8.44
C THR A 422 16.12 9.71 8.81
N MET A 423 15.07 10.31 8.26
CA MET A 423 13.70 9.84 8.49
C MET A 423 13.36 8.52 7.77
N PHE A 424 14.19 8.13 6.79
CA PHE A 424 13.92 6.95 5.96
C PHE A 424 14.14 5.64 6.73
N ARG A 425 13.25 4.66 6.53
CA ARG A 425 13.23 3.39 7.26
C ARG A 425 13.15 3.59 8.78
N CYS A 426 12.25 4.45 9.21
CA CYS A 426 11.91 4.59 10.64
C CYS A 426 10.91 3.53 11.11
N SER A 427 10.32 2.79 10.17
CA SER A 427 9.46 1.61 10.31
C SER A 427 9.57 0.76 9.04
N ASP A 428 8.88 -0.36 8.96
CA ASP A 428 8.70 -1.17 7.74
C ASP A 428 7.41 -0.82 6.97
N HIS A 429 6.51 -0.06 7.56
CA HIS A 429 5.27 0.46 6.99
C HIS A 429 5.37 1.96 6.67
N ASP A 430 4.77 2.37 5.56
CA ASP A 430 4.68 3.79 5.22
C ASP A 430 3.56 4.50 5.99
N PRO A 431 3.78 5.77 6.42
CA PRO A 431 2.71 6.57 6.98
C PRO A 431 1.64 6.91 5.95
N ILE A 432 0.38 6.78 6.34
CA ILE A 432 -0.79 7.16 5.56
C ILE A 432 -1.30 8.50 6.06
N ILE A 433 -1.46 9.45 5.16
CA ILE A 433 -1.82 10.84 5.46
C ILE A 433 -3.15 11.15 4.77
N VAL A 434 -4.12 11.64 5.53
CA VAL A 434 -5.44 12.06 5.05
C VAL A 434 -5.64 13.53 5.38
N GLY A 435 -6.09 14.30 4.40
CA GLY A 435 -6.54 15.67 4.60
C GLY A 435 -8.05 15.73 4.81
N LEU A 436 -8.49 16.47 5.81
CA LEU A 436 -9.89 16.74 6.09
C LEU A 436 -10.14 18.25 6.05
N ARG A 437 -11.28 18.65 5.48
CA ARG A 437 -11.84 20.00 5.62
C ARG A 437 -13.21 19.83 6.26
N LEU A 438 -13.23 19.98 7.58
CA LEU A 438 -14.43 19.71 8.37
C LEU A 438 -15.45 20.84 8.15
N ASP A 439 -16.61 20.46 7.62
CA ASP A 439 -17.74 21.35 7.34
C ASP A 439 -19.02 20.52 7.27
N SER A 440 -19.86 20.61 8.30
CA SER A 440 -21.12 19.87 8.40
C SER A 440 -22.15 20.24 7.32
N THR A 441 -21.91 21.33 6.58
CA THR A 441 -22.76 21.70 5.43
C THR A 441 -22.40 20.93 4.16
N LEU A 442 -21.21 20.30 4.12
CA LEU A 442 -20.81 19.42 3.04
C LEU A 442 -21.53 18.07 3.21
N THR A 443 -22.69 17.98 2.61
CA THR A 443 -23.38 16.69 2.52
C THR A 443 -22.83 15.90 1.35
N TYR A 444 -22.63 14.59 1.54
CA TYR A 444 -22.53 13.65 0.44
C TYR A 444 -23.86 13.74 -0.34
N THR A 445 -23.85 14.56 -1.38
CA THR A 445 -24.75 14.30 -2.48
C THR A 445 -24.10 13.11 -3.17
N PRO A 446 -24.65 11.89 -3.12
CA PRO A 446 -24.20 10.90 -4.08
C PRO A 446 -24.34 11.63 -5.42
N GLU A 447 -23.27 11.87 -6.16
CA GLU A 447 -23.37 12.08 -7.60
C GLU A 447 -24.40 11.07 -8.01
N ILE A 448 -25.55 11.52 -8.51
CA ILE A 448 -26.79 10.75 -8.73
C ILE A 448 -26.38 9.31 -8.88
N ALA A 449 -26.57 8.52 -7.83
CA ALA A 449 -25.77 7.35 -7.52
C ALA A 449 -25.66 6.59 -8.82
N ASN A 450 -24.45 6.51 -9.40
CA ASN A 450 -24.29 5.90 -10.72
C ASN A 450 -25.17 4.69 -10.63
N PRO A 451 -26.32 4.67 -11.32
CA PRO A 451 -27.42 3.82 -10.93
C PRO A 451 -26.84 2.42 -10.79
N LYS A 452 -27.06 1.84 -9.64
CA LYS A 452 -26.39 0.63 -9.17
C LYS A 452 -26.33 -0.39 -10.30
N MET A 453 -25.17 -0.89 -10.60
CA MET A 453 -25.04 -1.94 -11.63
C MET A 453 -26.06 -3.04 -11.37
N GLU A 454 -26.79 -3.41 -12.38
CA GLU A 454 -27.84 -4.43 -12.30
C GLU A 454 -27.64 -5.48 -13.37
N ILE A 455 -27.90 -6.74 -13.02
CA ILE A 455 -28.06 -7.82 -13.98
C ILE A 455 -29.49 -8.34 -13.79
N TYR A 456 -30.27 -8.29 -14.84
CA TYR A 456 -31.66 -8.77 -14.83
C TYR A 456 -31.96 -9.56 -16.10
N TYR A 457 -33.08 -10.28 -16.12
CA TYR A 457 -33.49 -11.09 -17.26
C TYR A 457 -34.73 -10.44 -17.89
N ALA A 458 -34.62 -10.06 -19.16
CA ALA A 458 -35.71 -9.52 -19.97
C ALA A 458 -35.56 -9.95 -21.43
N ASP A 459 -36.59 -9.89 -22.22
CA ASP A 459 -36.58 -10.17 -23.66
C ASP A 459 -35.83 -11.46 -24.05
N ASN A 460 -35.97 -12.50 -23.21
CA ASN A 460 -35.33 -13.80 -23.35
C ASN A 460 -33.79 -13.80 -23.32
N CYS A 461 -33.17 -12.76 -22.73
CA CYS A 461 -31.73 -12.72 -22.49
C CYS A 461 -31.38 -11.94 -21.21
N PRO A 462 -30.19 -12.19 -20.64
CA PRO A 462 -29.68 -11.35 -19.56
C PRO A 462 -29.36 -9.94 -20.06
N HIS A 463 -29.66 -8.94 -19.26
CA HIS A 463 -29.32 -7.54 -19.47
C HIS A 463 -28.41 -7.04 -18.34
N ILE A 464 -27.45 -6.19 -18.68
CA ILE A 464 -26.62 -5.44 -17.75
C ILE A 464 -27.00 -3.97 -17.90
N ARG A 465 -27.22 -3.28 -16.77
CA ARG A 465 -27.52 -1.85 -16.75
C ARG A 465 -26.53 -1.13 -15.83
N HIS A 466 -26.16 0.10 -16.21
CA HIS A 466 -25.31 1.00 -15.44
C HIS A 466 -23.90 0.49 -15.16
N ALA A 467 -23.27 -0.13 -16.15
CA ALA A 467 -21.91 -0.64 -16.09
C ALA A 467 -21.02 -0.12 -17.24
N GLU A 468 -21.36 1.02 -17.84
CA GLU A 468 -20.65 1.64 -18.96
C GLU A 468 -19.16 1.85 -18.62
N GLY A 469 -18.29 1.59 -19.59
CA GLY A 469 -16.84 1.64 -19.41
C GLY A 469 -16.26 0.42 -18.70
N GLY A 470 -17.11 -0.50 -18.25
CA GLY A 470 -16.70 -1.78 -17.69
C GLY A 470 -16.69 -2.90 -18.73
N TYR A 471 -16.70 -4.12 -18.24
CA TYR A 471 -16.81 -5.33 -19.07
C TYR A 471 -17.55 -6.43 -18.33
N TYR A 472 -18.04 -7.43 -19.07
CA TYR A 472 -18.62 -8.62 -18.46
C TYR A 472 -17.98 -9.91 -18.98
N ILE A 473 -18.06 -10.95 -18.14
CA ILE A 473 -17.64 -12.31 -18.46
C ILE A 473 -18.79 -13.26 -18.12
N VAL A 474 -19.15 -14.10 -19.07
CA VAL A 474 -20.16 -15.14 -18.90
C VAL A 474 -19.46 -16.49 -18.85
N TYR A 475 -19.71 -17.25 -17.80
CA TYR A 475 -19.21 -18.60 -17.61
C TYR A 475 -20.35 -19.60 -17.71
N GLN A 476 -20.08 -20.78 -18.27
CA GLN A 476 -20.90 -21.95 -18.02
C GLN A 476 -20.73 -22.42 -16.55
N TRP A 477 -21.63 -23.28 -16.12
CA TRP A 477 -21.60 -23.83 -14.75
C TRP A 477 -20.30 -24.59 -14.43
N ASP A 478 -19.60 -25.12 -15.45
CA ASP A 478 -18.30 -25.81 -15.37
C ASP A 478 -17.08 -24.86 -15.33
N GLY A 479 -17.33 -23.54 -15.35
CA GLY A 479 -16.31 -22.49 -15.32
C GLY A 479 -15.74 -22.10 -16.68
N GLN A 480 -16.20 -22.69 -17.80
CA GLN A 480 -15.77 -22.30 -19.14
C GLN A 480 -16.32 -20.92 -19.50
N ILE A 481 -15.45 -20.03 -19.97
CA ILE A 481 -15.86 -18.72 -20.50
C ILE A 481 -16.54 -18.91 -21.86
N VAL A 482 -17.77 -18.44 -21.97
CA VAL A 482 -18.55 -18.50 -23.22
C VAL A 482 -18.69 -17.13 -23.89
N LYS A 483 -18.56 -16.05 -23.12
CA LYS A 483 -18.59 -14.68 -23.66
C LYS A 483 -17.83 -13.73 -22.76
N GLN A 484 -17.09 -12.80 -23.36
CA GLN A 484 -16.47 -11.67 -22.67
C GLN A 484 -16.56 -10.46 -23.59
N GLN A 485 -17.01 -9.32 -23.07
CA GLN A 485 -17.20 -8.11 -23.86
C GLN A 485 -17.12 -6.86 -22.99
N ALA A 486 -16.60 -5.76 -23.57
CA ALA A 486 -16.68 -4.43 -22.97
C ALA A 486 -18.13 -3.91 -23.04
N ILE A 487 -18.52 -3.14 -22.02
CA ILE A 487 -19.84 -2.53 -21.92
C ILE A 487 -19.71 -1.08 -22.36
N THR A 488 -20.37 -0.75 -23.46
CA THR A 488 -20.30 0.59 -24.07
C THR A 488 -21.58 1.40 -23.91
N ASN A 489 -22.69 0.73 -23.58
CA ASN A 489 -24.01 1.34 -23.46
C ASN A 489 -24.49 1.31 -22.00
N ILE A 490 -25.38 2.24 -21.64
CA ILE A 490 -26.04 2.26 -20.32
C ILE A 490 -26.75 0.94 -20.03
N GLU A 491 -27.27 0.30 -21.07
CA GLU A 491 -27.91 -1.01 -21.02
C GLU A 491 -27.35 -1.89 -22.13
N GLU A 492 -26.86 -3.08 -21.77
CA GLU A 492 -26.26 -4.05 -22.67
C GLU A 492 -26.97 -5.40 -22.56
N ALA A 493 -27.47 -5.92 -23.66
CA ALA A 493 -28.10 -7.23 -23.72
C ALA A 493 -27.07 -8.33 -24.02
N ILE A 494 -27.04 -9.39 -23.20
CA ILE A 494 -26.16 -10.55 -23.41
C ILE A 494 -26.87 -11.56 -24.31
N THR A 495 -26.76 -11.38 -25.59
CA THR A 495 -27.42 -12.24 -26.60
C THR A 495 -26.56 -13.46 -26.99
N GLY A 496 -27.17 -14.47 -27.58
CA GLY A 496 -26.49 -15.64 -28.15
C GLY A 496 -26.13 -16.73 -27.13
N LEU A 497 -26.63 -16.65 -25.91
CA LEU A 497 -26.53 -17.75 -24.92
C LEU A 497 -27.54 -18.85 -25.28
N ARG A 498 -27.12 -20.11 -25.21
CA ARG A 498 -28.01 -21.28 -25.34
C ARG A 498 -28.72 -21.53 -24.02
N GLN A 499 -29.77 -22.35 -24.06
CA GLN A 499 -30.42 -22.84 -22.83
C GLN A 499 -29.39 -23.44 -21.87
N GLY A 500 -29.40 -22.99 -20.62
CA GLY A 500 -28.46 -23.48 -19.60
C GLY A 500 -28.29 -22.56 -18.40
N LEU A 501 -27.47 -23.03 -17.46
CA LEU A 501 -27.08 -22.28 -16.26
C LEU A 501 -25.77 -21.55 -16.51
N TYR A 502 -25.76 -20.25 -16.25
CA TYR A 502 -24.62 -19.37 -16.43
C TYR A 502 -24.30 -18.58 -15.17
N ILE A 503 -23.03 -18.24 -15.00
CA ILE A 503 -22.55 -17.27 -14.03
C ILE A 503 -22.09 -16.03 -14.82
N ILE A 504 -22.63 -14.88 -14.51
CA ILE A 504 -22.28 -13.61 -15.14
C ILE A 504 -21.56 -12.75 -14.10
N ASN A 505 -20.34 -12.36 -14.41
CA ASN A 505 -19.58 -11.38 -13.67
C ASN A 505 -19.53 -10.09 -14.49
N VAL A 506 -19.97 -8.98 -13.88
CA VAL A 506 -19.91 -7.64 -14.47
C VAL A 506 -18.93 -6.80 -13.65
N TYR A 507 -17.96 -6.25 -14.34
CA TYR A 507 -16.94 -5.38 -13.75
C TYR A 507 -17.15 -3.96 -14.26
N GLY A 508 -17.40 -3.03 -13.34
CA GLY A 508 -17.62 -1.62 -13.64
C GLY A 508 -17.69 -0.82 -12.36
N GLN A 509 -17.56 0.51 -12.45
CA GLN A 509 -17.66 1.44 -11.32
C GLN A 509 -16.78 1.04 -10.10
N GLY A 510 -15.62 0.39 -10.34
CA GLY A 510 -14.73 -0.10 -9.28
C GLY A 510 -15.25 -1.31 -8.50
N THR A 511 -16.34 -1.95 -8.93
CA THR A 511 -16.96 -3.11 -8.27
C THR A 511 -17.15 -4.28 -9.24
N CYS A 512 -17.44 -5.47 -8.69
CA CYS A 512 -17.84 -6.65 -9.46
C CYS A 512 -19.22 -7.12 -8.99
N LEU A 513 -20.19 -7.13 -9.90
CA LEU A 513 -21.50 -7.75 -9.66
C LEU A 513 -21.49 -9.16 -10.23
N LYS A 514 -21.86 -10.15 -9.42
CA LYS A 514 -21.92 -11.56 -9.83
C LYS A 514 -23.31 -12.12 -9.64
N THR A 515 -23.83 -12.79 -10.63
CA THR A 515 -25.13 -13.45 -10.55
C THR A 515 -25.13 -14.80 -11.25
N LYS A 516 -26.04 -15.69 -10.82
CA LYS A 516 -26.38 -16.93 -11.54
C LYS A 516 -27.67 -16.68 -12.30
N ILE A 517 -27.68 -17.07 -13.57
CA ILE A 517 -28.84 -16.90 -14.44
C ILE A 517 -29.12 -18.24 -15.14
N ILE A 518 -30.41 -18.56 -15.22
CA ILE A 518 -30.88 -19.67 -16.05
C ILE A 518 -31.46 -19.06 -17.33
N VAL A 519 -30.87 -19.40 -18.46
CA VAL A 519 -31.43 -19.10 -19.79
C VAL A 519 -32.35 -20.26 -20.16
N PRO A 520 -33.66 -20.03 -20.30
CA PRO A 520 -34.67 -21.07 -20.53
C PRO A 520 -34.54 -21.78 -21.89
#